data_149ef110879444572e112a6ff642adfe
#
_entry.id   149ef110879444572e112a6ff642adfe
#
_cell.length_a   1.000
_cell.length_b   1.000
_cell.length_c   1.000
_cell.angle_alpha   90.00
_cell.angle_beta   90.00
_cell.angle_gamma   90.00
#
_symmetry.space_group_name_H-M   'P 1'
#
loop_
_entity.id
_entity.type
_entity.pdbx_description
1 polymer ?
#
loop_
_entity_poly.entity_id
_entity_poly.type
_entity_poly.pdbx_seq_one_letter_code
_entity_poly.pdbx_strand_id
1 'polypeptide(L)'
;MTNEDGILAAEIVKAKIRRALLSGPDSITSESTVAEMDAQGKMTVLRPGTNEWVCIPGNENIIGQADMCADPMGMRWMMDLAARKPKPTNTEPGLIYMLNGALQHSYTEWDGNEYHPGDRGVWTMTYARP
;
A
#
# COMPACT_ATOMS: atom_id res chain seq x y z
N MET A 1 -13.19 -27.15 -13.07
CA MET A 1 -13.12 -26.38 -11.81
C MET A 1 -14.45 -26.54 -11.07
N THR A 2 -14.41 -26.78 -9.79
CA THR A 2 -15.62 -26.93 -9.00
C THR A 2 -16.17 -25.57 -8.60
N ASN A 3 -17.47 -25.49 -8.29
CA ASN A 3 -18.11 -24.27 -7.78
C ASN A 3 -17.47 -23.81 -6.47
N GLU A 4 -16.98 -24.75 -5.67
CA GLU A 4 -16.32 -24.44 -4.39
C GLU A 4 -15.06 -23.63 -4.60
N ASP A 5 -14.24 -23.97 -5.57
CA ASP A 5 -13.00 -23.23 -5.87
C ASP A 5 -13.32 -21.81 -6.33
N GLY A 6 -14.34 -21.65 -7.17
CA GLY A 6 -14.79 -20.34 -7.63
C GLY A 6 -15.34 -19.48 -6.51
N ILE A 7 -16.13 -20.06 -5.59
CA ILE A 7 -16.69 -19.37 -4.44
C ILE A 7 -15.57 -18.91 -3.50
N LEU A 8 -14.61 -19.79 -3.22
CA LEU A 8 -13.49 -19.45 -2.34
C LEU A 8 -12.64 -18.33 -2.93
N ALA A 9 -12.34 -18.38 -4.24
CA ALA A 9 -11.58 -17.32 -4.90
C ALA A 9 -12.32 -15.98 -4.81
N ALA A 10 -13.63 -15.96 -5.01
CA ALA A 10 -14.43 -14.75 -4.90
C ALA A 10 -14.43 -14.19 -3.47
N GLU A 11 -14.50 -15.05 -2.45
CA GLU A 11 -14.45 -14.64 -1.06
C GLU A 11 -13.08 -14.06 -0.68
N ILE A 12 -12.00 -14.60 -1.21
CA ILE A 12 -10.65 -14.06 -1.01
C ILE A 12 -10.55 -12.65 -1.59
N VAL A 13 -11.05 -12.44 -2.80
CA VAL A 13 -11.04 -11.11 -3.44
C VAL A 13 -11.89 -10.11 -2.63
N LYS A 14 -13.07 -10.51 -2.17
CA LYS A 14 -13.91 -9.66 -1.33
C LYS A 14 -13.21 -9.26 -0.04
N ALA A 15 -12.50 -10.20 0.58
CA ALA A 15 -11.76 -9.93 1.81
C ALA A 15 -10.62 -8.93 1.57
N LYS A 16 -9.91 -9.07 0.46
CA LYS A 16 -8.85 -8.11 0.08
C LYS A 16 -9.42 -6.72 -0.14
N ILE A 17 -10.54 -6.61 -0.86
CA ILE A 17 -11.20 -5.33 -1.11
C ILE A 17 -11.61 -4.70 0.23
N ARG A 18 -12.21 -5.46 1.12
CA ARG A 18 -12.64 -4.96 2.43
C ARG A 18 -11.46 -4.41 3.24
N ARG A 19 -10.37 -5.16 3.32
CA ARG A 19 -9.18 -4.71 4.04
C ARG A 19 -8.62 -3.43 3.44
N ALA A 20 -8.51 -3.37 2.12
CA ALA A 20 -8.00 -2.19 1.44
C ALA A 20 -8.86 -0.96 1.75
N LEU A 21 -10.19 -1.09 1.68
CA LEU A 21 -11.08 0.03 1.93
C LEU A 21 -11.07 0.49 3.40
N LEU A 22 -10.81 -0.41 4.34
CA LEU A 22 -10.71 -0.04 5.75
C LEU A 22 -9.40 0.70 6.07
N SER A 23 -8.44 0.71 5.17
CA SER A 23 -7.16 1.39 5.38
C SER A 23 -7.23 2.90 5.17
N GLY A 24 -8.32 3.43 4.65
CA GLY A 24 -8.54 4.86 4.51
C GLY A 24 -9.88 5.31 5.07
N PRO A 25 -10.13 6.61 5.18
CA PRO A 25 -11.42 7.13 5.66
C PRO A 25 -12.54 6.86 4.65
N ASP A 26 -13.72 6.57 5.16
CA ASP A 26 -14.89 6.20 4.35
C ASP A 26 -15.22 7.23 3.27
N SER A 27 -15.07 8.50 3.59
CA SER A 27 -15.33 9.59 2.65
C SER A 27 -14.47 9.52 1.38
N ILE A 28 -13.32 8.88 1.48
CA ILE A 28 -12.42 8.67 0.35
C ILE A 28 -12.62 7.29 -0.25
N THR A 29 -12.67 6.26 0.59
CA THR A 29 -12.64 4.88 0.11
C THR A 29 -13.94 4.43 -0.53
N SER A 30 -15.05 5.07 -0.23
CA SER A 30 -16.33 4.72 -0.85
C SER A 30 -16.27 4.72 -2.39
N GLU A 31 -15.43 5.57 -2.98
CA GLU A 31 -15.30 5.70 -4.44
C GLU A 31 -13.87 5.44 -4.94
N SER A 32 -13.01 4.88 -4.10
CA SER A 32 -11.64 4.60 -4.49
C SER A 32 -11.52 3.32 -5.32
N THR A 33 -10.53 3.32 -6.22
CA THR A 33 -10.13 2.10 -6.91
C THR A 33 -9.42 1.19 -5.91
N VAL A 34 -9.71 -0.10 -5.95
CA VAL A 34 -8.95 -1.11 -5.22
C VAL A 34 -8.13 -1.89 -6.24
N ALA A 35 -6.84 -1.93 -6.05
CA ALA A 35 -5.93 -2.64 -6.93
C ALA A 35 -4.92 -3.43 -6.11
N GLU A 36 -4.45 -4.53 -6.67
CA GLU A 36 -3.45 -5.40 -6.06
C GLU A 36 -2.15 -5.24 -6.83
N MET A 37 -1.03 -5.14 -6.12
CA MET A 37 0.29 -5.00 -6.73
C MET A 37 1.07 -6.29 -6.56
N ASP A 38 1.66 -6.80 -7.64
CA ASP A 38 2.53 -7.97 -7.56
C ASP A 38 3.97 -7.57 -7.22
N ALA A 39 4.85 -8.58 -7.11
CA ALA A 39 6.24 -8.35 -6.74
C ALA A 39 7.02 -7.53 -7.77
N GLN A 40 6.56 -7.45 -9.00
CA GLN A 40 7.18 -6.67 -10.07
C GLN A 40 6.54 -5.27 -10.19
N GLY A 41 5.62 -4.91 -9.30
CA GLY A 41 4.96 -3.63 -9.33
C GLY A 41 3.79 -3.53 -10.30
N LYS A 42 3.38 -4.66 -10.90
CA LYS A 42 2.22 -4.67 -11.80
C LYS A 42 0.93 -4.61 -10.99
N MET A 43 0.02 -3.74 -11.43
CA MET A 43 -1.25 -3.54 -10.76
C MET A 43 -2.36 -4.31 -11.46
N THR A 44 -3.23 -4.92 -10.65
CA THR A 44 -4.46 -5.57 -11.12
C THR A 44 -5.63 -4.93 -10.38
N VAL A 45 -6.58 -4.36 -11.12
CA VAL A 45 -7.75 -3.71 -10.51
C VAL A 45 -8.71 -4.78 -10.02
N LEU A 46 -9.03 -4.73 -8.72
CA LEU A 46 -10.01 -5.62 -8.09
C LEU A 46 -11.40 -4.97 -8.05
N ARG A 47 -11.45 -3.65 -7.90
CA ARG A 47 -12.68 -2.86 -7.91
C ARG A 47 -12.38 -1.51 -8.55
N PRO A 48 -13.03 -1.14 -9.66
CA PRO A 48 -12.85 0.19 -10.22
C PRO A 48 -13.48 1.24 -9.32
N GLY A 49 -12.88 2.41 -9.26
CA GLY A 49 -13.39 3.56 -8.50
C GLY A 49 -13.58 4.76 -9.39
N THR A 50 -14.09 5.83 -8.79
CA THR A 50 -14.44 7.06 -9.50
C THR A 50 -13.61 8.26 -9.05
N ASN A 51 -12.88 8.15 -7.94
CA ASN A 51 -11.95 9.20 -7.53
C ASN A 51 -10.51 8.80 -7.88
N GLU A 52 -9.57 9.67 -7.61
CA GLU A 52 -8.17 9.45 -7.97
C GLU A 52 -7.37 8.64 -6.92
N TRP A 53 -8.03 8.22 -5.84
CA TRP A 53 -7.39 7.44 -4.80
C TRP A 53 -7.35 5.96 -5.16
N VAL A 54 -6.26 5.31 -4.79
CA VAL A 54 -6.08 3.87 -4.98
C VAL A 54 -5.82 3.23 -3.64
N CYS A 55 -6.61 2.23 -3.30
CA CYS A 55 -6.43 1.43 -2.09
C CYS A 55 -5.85 0.07 -2.47
N ILE A 56 -4.84 -0.36 -1.75
CA ILE A 56 -4.07 -1.57 -2.06
C ILE A 56 -4.10 -2.47 -0.82
N PRO A 57 -4.60 -3.70 -0.94
CA PRO A 57 -4.49 -4.65 0.16
C PRO A 57 -3.04 -5.11 0.28
N GLY A 58 -2.53 -5.11 1.49
CA GLY A 58 -1.20 -5.60 1.78
C GLY A 58 -1.17 -7.11 1.98
N ASN A 59 0.03 -7.62 2.18
CA ASN A 59 0.21 -8.99 2.63
C ASN A 59 0.58 -8.94 4.11
N GLU A 60 -0.37 -9.33 4.95
CA GLU A 60 -0.21 -9.27 6.41
C GLU A 60 0.86 -10.20 6.96
N ASN A 61 1.34 -11.13 6.13
CA ASN A 61 2.43 -12.03 6.51
C ASN A 61 3.82 -11.45 6.19
N ILE A 62 3.88 -10.30 5.56
CA ILE A 62 5.13 -9.67 5.16
C ILE A 62 5.26 -8.30 5.83
N ILE A 63 6.35 -8.12 6.58
CA ILE A 63 6.63 -6.83 7.21
C ILE A 63 6.83 -5.76 6.13
N GLY A 64 6.21 -4.62 6.29
CA GLY A 64 6.29 -3.53 5.33
C GLY A 64 5.22 -3.54 4.24
N GLN A 65 4.35 -4.54 4.23
CA GLN A 65 3.26 -4.63 3.25
C GLN A 65 1.90 -4.41 3.92
N ALA A 66 1.69 -3.20 4.38
CA ALA A 66 0.42 -2.80 4.99
C ALA A 66 -0.67 -2.58 3.95
N ASP A 67 -1.92 -2.73 4.38
CA ASP A 67 -3.05 -2.23 3.59
C ASP A 67 -2.97 -0.71 3.55
N MET A 68 -3.19 -0.09 2.42
CA MET A 68 -3.01 1.35 2.28
C MET A 68 -3.93 1.97 1.23
N CYS A 69 -4.22 3.26 1.39
CA CYS A 69 -4.89 4.08 0.39
C CYS A 69 -4.01 5.29 0.11
N ALA A 70 -3.73 5.54 -1.14
CA ALA A 70 -2.83 6.61 -1.56
C ALA A 70 -3.46 7.52 -2.59
N ASP A 71 -3.14 8.81 -2.49
CA ASP A 71 -3.45 9.77 -3.54
C ASP A 71 -2.44 9.61 -4.70
N PRO A 72 -2.58 10.36 -5.81
CA PRO A 72 -1.68 10.21 -6.95
C PRO A 72 -0.20 10.42 -6.61
N MET A 73 0.13 11.38 -5.76
CA MET A 73 1.51 11.62 -5.36
C MET A 73 2.02 10.53 -4.42
N GLY A 74 1.17 10.02 -3.54
CA GLY A 74 1.49 8.87 -2.70
C GLY A 74 1.76 7.63 -3.53
N MET A 75 0.94 7.38 -4.54
CA MET A 75 1.16 6.27 -5.49
C MET A 75 2.48 6.44 -6.23
N ARG A 76 2.77 7.65 -6.69
CA ARG A 76 4.03 7.93 -7.39
C ARG A 76 5.23 7.65 -6.51
N TRP A 77 5.16 8.08 -5.25
CA TRP A 77 6.22 7.83 -4.28
C TRP A 77 6.44 6.32 -4.09
N MET A 78 5.37 5.56 -3.93
CA MET A 78 5.46 4.11 -3.75
C MET A 78 6.02 3.40 -4.99
N MET A 79 5.59 3.80 -6.16
CA MET A 79 6.07 3.21 -7.42
C MET A 79 7.55 3.50 -7.63
N ASP A 80 7.98 4.72 -7.30
CA ASP A 80 9.39 5.09 -7.38
C ASP A 80 10.24 4.27 -6.41
N LEU A 81 9.73 4.05 -5.19
CA LEU A 81 10.40 3.22 -4.20
C LEU A 81 10.50 1.77 -4.67
N ALA A 82 9.43 1.22 -5.21
CA ALA A 82 9.42 -0.14 -5.75
C ALA A 82 10.39 -0.29 -6.91
N ALA A 83 10.53 0.74 -7.74
CA ALA A 83 11.48 0.78 -8.85
C ALA A 83 12.92 1.05 -8.41
N ARG A 84 13.13 1.25 -7.11
CA ARG A 84 14.45 1.53 -6.51
C ARG A 84 15.14 2.75 -7.11
N LYS A 85 14.37 3.78 -7.41
CA LYS A 85 14.95 5.04 -7.87
C LYS A 85 15.76 5.68 -6.74
N PRO A 86 16.79 6.47 -7.06
CA PRO A 86 17.62 7.10 -6.02
C PRO A 86 16.87 8.09 -5.16
N LYS A 87 15.78 8.65 -5.66
CA LYS A 87 14.89 9.54 -4.90
C LYS A 87 13.50 9.53 -5.53
N PRO A 88 12.46 9.91 -4.78
CA PRO A 88 11.12 10.06 -5.34
C PRO A 88 11.06 11.19 -6.36
N THR A 89 10.20 11.05 -7.35
CA THR A 89 10.01 12.04 -8.41
C THR A 89 8.81 12.95 -8.16
N ASN A 90 8.28 12.95 -6.94
CA ASN A 90 7.14 13.75 -6.55
C ASN A 90 7.40 15.24 -6.82
N THR A 91 6.37 15.91 -7.32
CA THR A 91 6.39 17.37 -7.51
C THR A 91 5.72 18.08 -6.33
N GLU A 92 5.00 17.35 -5.49
CA GLU A 92 4.36 17.84 -4.29
C GLU A 92 4.20 16.69 -3.29
N PRO A 93 3.89 16.96 -2.02
CA PRO A 93 3.69 15.90 -1.04
C PRO A 93 2.52 15.01 -1.41
N GLY A 94 2.69 13.72 -1.18
CA GLY A 94 1.61 12.73 -1.29
C GLY A 94 1.07 12.34 0.07
N LEU A 95 -0.10 11.71 0.07
CA LEU A 95 -0.74 11.23 1.28
C LEU A 95 -1.05 9.75 1.14
N ILE A 96 -0.70 8.99 2.16
CA ILE A 96 -0.97 7.56 2.24
C ILE A 96 -1.59 7.26 3.60
N TYR A 97 -2.79 6.69 3.58
CA TYR A 97 -3.45 6.22 4.79
C TYR A 97 -3.14 4.75 5.02
N MET A 98 -2.88 4.40 6.27
CA MET A 98 -2.66 3.02 6.72
C MET A 98 -3.43 2.78 8.02
N LEU A 99 -4.74 3.00 7.99
CA LEU A 99 -5.56 2.99 9.21
C LEU A 99 -5.69 1.60 9.84
N ASN A 100 -5.40 0.53 9.10
CA ASN A 100 -5.34 -0.81 9.65
C ASN A 100 -4.04 -1.07 10.43
N GLY A 101 -3.14 -0.09 10.44
CA GLY A 101 -1.82 -0.24 11.04
C GLY A 101 -0.83 -0.93 10.12
N ALA A 102 0.42 -0.94 10.53
CA ALA A 102 1.50 -1.53 9.76
C ALA A 102 2.61 -2.04 10.66
N LEU A 103 3.22 -3.13 10.27
CA LEU A 103 4.46 -3.60 10.84
C LEU A 103 5.58 -3.23 9.87
N GLN A 104 6.48 -2.37 10.30
CA GLN A 104 7.56 -1.89 9.45
C GLN A 104 8.84 -1.75 10.25
N HIS A 105 9.97 -1.95 9.58
CA HIS A 105 11.25 -1.57 10.14
C HIS A 105 11.44 -0.07 9.97
N SER A 106 11.94 0.56 11.02
CA SER A 106 12.33 1.96 10.94
C SER A 106 13.66 2.06 10.19
N TYR A 107 13.75 2.99 9.25
CA TYR A 107 15.01 3.24 8.55
C TYR A 107 16.06 3.88 9.44
N THR A 108 15.67 4.41 10.57
CA THR A 108 16.60 5.02 11.53
C THR A 108 17.07 4.03 12.58
N GLU A 109 16.48 2.84 12.62
CA GLU A 109 16.69 1.94 13.74
C GLU A 109 17.35 0.64 13.35
N TRP A 110 17.24 0.22 12.09
CA TRP A 110 17.73 -1.09 11.79
C TRP A 110 18.04 -1.29 10.31
N ASP A 111 19.23 -1.80 10.04
CA ASP A 111 19.68 -2.19 8.71
C ASP A 111 20.00 -3.67 8.59
N GLY A 112 19.67 -4.43 9.65
CA GLY A 112 20.05 -5.83 9.81
C GLY A 112 21.23 -5.99 10.77
N ASN A 113 21.89 -4.90 11.13
CA ASN A 113 23.05 -4.91 11.97
C ASN A 113 23.07 -3.72 12.93
N GLU A 114 22.85 -2.52 12.43
CA GLU A 114 22.75 -1.31 13.22
C GLU A 114 21.91 -0.27 12.49
N TYR A 115 21.62 0.82 13.16
CA TYR A 115 20.82 1.89 12.59
C TYR A 115 21.69 2.92 11.94
N HIS A 116 21.29 3.37 10.75
CA HIS A 116 21.98 4.37 9.97
C HIS A 116 21.04 5.51 9.58
N PRO A 117 20.80 6.46 10.50
CA PRO A 117 19.94 7.60 10.15
C PRO A 117 20.50 8.33 8.92
N GLY A 118 19.65 8.48 7.92
CA GLY A 118 20.04 9.21 6.72
C GLY A 118 20.70 8.39 5.62
N ASP A 119 21.01 7.12 5.83
CA ASP A 119 21.55 6.26 4.77
C ASP A 119 20.60 6.16 3.59
N ARG A 120 19.30 6.31 3.85
CA ARG A 120 18.27 6.32 2.83
C ARG A 120 17.59 7.68 2.75
N GLY A 121 18.29 8.70 3.05
CA GLY A 121 17.93 10.08 3.31
C GLY A 121 16.62 10.64 2.77
N VAL A 122 16.24 10.33 1.54
CA VAL A 122 14.98 10.83 0.95
C VAL A 122 13.83 9.84 1.09
N TRP A 123 14.08 8.65 1.63
CA TRP A 123 13.08 7.61 1.77
C TRP A 123 12.75 7.41 3.24
N THR A 124 12.12 8.40 3.84
CA THR A 124 11.63 8.29 5.21
C THR A 124 10.14 7.96 5.18
N MET A 125 9.77 7.00 6.00
CA MET A 125 8.36 6.65 6.15
C MET A 125 7.90 7.00 7.56
N THR A 126 6.81 7.72 7.63
CA THR A 126 6.09 7.92 8.88
C THR A 126 4.76 7.19 8.73
N TYR A 127 4.48 6.29 9.62
CA TYR A 127 3.21 5.58 9.62
C TYR A 127 2.39 5.97 10.84
N ALA A 128 1.08 6.02 10.63
CA ALA A 128 0.15 6.26 11.70
C ALA A 128 -0.36 4.92 12.22
N ARG A 129 -0.59 4.85 13.52
CA ARG A 129 -1.27 3.71 14.11
C ARG A 129 -2.76 4.02 14.16
N PRO A 130 -3.58 2.99 14.05
CA PRO A 130 -5.02 3.18 14.23
C PRO A 130 -5.35 3.79 15.58
#